data_ca045df886977fc4502f195b05edccf8
#
_entry.id   ca045df886977fc4502f195b05edccf8
#
_cell.length_a   1.000
_cell.length_b   1.000
_cell.length_c   1.000
_cell.angle_alpha   90.00
_cell.angle_beta   90.00
_cell.angle_gamma   90.00
#
_symmetry.space_group_name_H-M   'P 1'
#
loop_
_entity.id
_entity.type
_entity.pdbx_description
1 polymer ?
#
loop_
_entity_poly.entity_id
_entity_poly.type
_entity_poly.pdbx_seq_one_letter_code
_entity_poly.pdbx_strand_id
1 'polypeptide(L)'
;MIGIEYSGKPSKSGGYGIDEFLGYEAGGNRYTKEKKGLDTDFTRNQHNVSLDLVRMKDENSAVKVQFTLGYEKKDWPVSQSALKTVTNLTTQESTTSEVTDHKDDWSEYLSPALDIYWNRRFSDRHELSVNFVATAYDTKSRKGFYEYAGVTPLLSSSSLTDGRKYSGIIEAVYGWTLSEKHKLGFGARTTASLAEQDSGNGEVTVRSDINTDLGRLWCEYSGNAGGFSYSVGAAMEHFGYETKASGRHDYIYFRPLVQLNYTFNDHSSMYFNYSSNTSTPKIGWMGDASYYKDDKWLVRSNPELESYTTRDAMIGYSFNNSWLYINPYILVYHNDNQIIPIFSHTDGLLVERDENSGNMIAVMAALGGRIKPFRNIPLSLTVYAMYNDQRLTGGGADRSVKSLGGMAMLRYSGKKWTAEAMYNLPFKSISDIGVSKGENYGYFEFARRIGKNLRIGAGMRYPFYHWKVSEETAPGSLVTMKNTSRMTSQKNTVILTCVYNFSYGKKVRSVNQKIRNADIDSGL
;
A
#
# COMPACT_ATOMS: atom_id res chain seq x y z
N MET A 1 0.24 15.82 -29.67
CA MET A 1 1.51 15.39 -29.06
C MET A 1 1.45 13.88 -28.89
N ILE A 2 2.54 13.21 -29.17
CA ILE A 2 2.70 11.77 -28.95
C ILE A 2 3.84 11.62 -27.96
N GLY A 3 3.65 10.83 -26.91
CA GLY A 3 4.68 10.51 -25.92
C GLY A 3 4.81 9.00 -25.79
N ILE A 4 6.03 8.51 -25.64
CA ILE A 4 6.32 7.11 -25.34
C ILE A 4 7.21 7.11 -24.11
N GLU A 5 6.85 6.32 -23.12
CA GLU A 5 7.65 6.12 -21.91
C GLU A 5 7.87 4.63 -21.68
N TYR A 6 9.07 4.28 -21.31
CA TYR A 6 9.43 2.95 -20.83
C TYR A 6 10.13 3.05 -19.49
N SER A 7 9.72 2.22 -18.55
CA SER A 7 10.44 2.02 -17.30
C SER A 7 10.65 0.53 -17.04
N GLY A 8 11.87 0.15 -16.72
CA GLY A 8 12.24 -1.22 -16.34
C GLY A 8 12.98 -1.21 -15.01
N LYS A 9 12.60 -2.11 -14.09
CA LYS A 9 13.23 -2.27 -12.78
C LYS A 9 13.54 -3.75 -12.52
N PRO A 10 14.47 -4.35 -13.23
CA PRO A 10 14.96 -5.68 -12.86
C PRO A 10 15.74 -5.54 -11.54
N SER A 11 15.45 -6.39 -10.59
CA SER A 11 16.19 -6.44 -9.33
C SER A 11 16.43 -7.88 -8.91
N LYS A 12 17.64 -8.14 -8.43
CA LYS A 12 18.00 -9.35 -7.72
C LYS A 12 18.68 -8.92 -6.42
N SER A 13 18.20 -9.42 -5.30
CA SER A 13 18.77 -9.15 -3.99
C SER A 13 19.00 -10.47 -3.27
N GLY A 14 20.21 -10.70 -2.82
CA GLY A 14 20.57 -11.89 -2.06
C GLY A 14 20.51 -11.66 -0.55
N GLY A 15 20.63 -12.72 0.21
CA GLY A 15 20.69 -12.67 1.66
C GLY A 15 19.39 -12.27 2.34
N TYR A 16 18.24 -12.52 1.71
CA TYR A 16 16.95 -12.42 2.35
C TYR A 16 16.73 -13.60 3.29
N GLY A 17 16.31 -13.32 4.51
CA GLY A 17 16.01 -14.34 5.49
C GLY A 17 15.02 -13.85 6.53
N ILE A 18 14.26 -14.77 7.13
CA ILE A 18 13.31 -14.51 8.20
C ILE A 18 13.66 -15.38 9.38
N ASP A 19 14.06 -14.75 10.49
CA ASP A 19 14.15 -15.44 11.79
C ASP A 19 12.76 -15.35 12.44
N GLU A 20 12.20 -16.50 12.84
CA GLU A 20 10.84 -16.58 13.35
C GLU A 20 10.75 -17.47 14.58
N PHE A 21 10.05 -17.02 15.61
CA PHE A 21 9.46 -17.88 16.63
C PHE A 21 7.97 -17.99 16.33
N LEU A 22 7.46 -19.22 16.27
CA LEU A 22 6.06 -19.52 16.02
C LEU A 22 5.55 -20.48 17.09
N GLY A 23 4.41 -20.18 17.69
CA GLY A 23 3.72 -21.05 18.65
C GLY A 23 2.22 -21.01 18.42
N TYR A 24 1.58 -22.19 18.38
CA TYR A 24 0.13 -22.33 18.26
C TYR A 24 -0.35 -23.70 18.77
N GLU A 25 -1.64 -23.83 18.99
CA GLU A 25 -2.27 -25.09 19.42
C GLU A 25 -3.15 -25.63 18.29
N ALA A 26 -3.10 -26.96 18.07
CA ALA A 26 -3.97 -27.66 17.11
C ALA A 26 -4.04 -29.15 17.46
N GLY A 27 -5.21 -29.79 17.28
CA GLY A 27 -5.39 -31.23 17.46
C GLY A 27 -4.97 -31.78 18.83
N GLY A 28 -5.14 -31.00 19.92
CA GLY A 28 -4.74 -31.40 21.26
C GLY A 28 -3.23 -31.29 21.55
N ASN A 29 -2.47 -30.69 20.64
CA ASN A 29 -1.03 -30.47 20.79
C ASN A 29 -0.71 -28.97 20.71
N ARG A 30 0.38 -28.58 21.40
CA ARG A 30 1.04 -27.29 21.22
C ARG A 30 2.25 -27.47 20.32
N TYR A 31 2.29 -26.69 19.25
CA TYR A 31 3.41 -26.62 18.30
C TYR A 31 4.23 -25.37 18.59
N THR A 32 5.54 -25.53 18.72
CA THR A 32 6.47 -24.39 18.75
C THR A 32 7.58 -24.64 17.76
N LYS A 33 7.93 -23.61 16.99
CA LYS A 33 9.05 -23.63 16.04
C LYS A 33 9.95 -22.43 16.28
N GLU A 34 11.21 -22.70 16.57
CA GLU A 34 12.27 -21.68 16.54
C GLU A 34 12.98 -21.78 15.20
N LYS A 35 12.70 -20.84 14.31
CA LYS A 35 13.14 -20.85 12.92
C LYS A 35 14.27 -19.83 12.72
N LYS A 36 15.33 -20.27 12.07
CA LYS A 36 16.43 -19.42 11.63
C LYS A 36 16.42 -19.33 10.11
N GLY A 37 16.32 -18.12 9.59
CA GLY A 37 16.33 -17.87 8.16
C GLY A 37 17.66 -18.25 7.52
N LEU A 38 17.56 -19.04 6.46
CA LEU A 38 18.67 -19.29 5.54
C LEU A 38 18.61 -18.23 4.45
N ASP A 39 19.76 -17.68 4.10
CA ASP A 39 19.84 -16.62 3.10
C ASP A 39 19.39 -17.12 1.73
N THR A 40 18.35 -16.49 1.17
CA THR A 40 17.80 -16.79 -0.16
C THR A 40 17.89 -15.58 -1.08
N ASP A 41 17.78 -15.83 -2.37
CA ASP A 41 17.74 -14.78 -3.38
C ASP A 41 16.29 -14.41 -3.69
N PHE A 42 16.01 -13.13 -3.65
CA PHE A 42 14.76 -12.54 -4.14
C PHE A 42 14.97 -11.94 -5.52
N THR A 43 14.06 -12.21 -6.44
CA THR A 43 14.08 -11.58 -7.76
C THR A 43 12.76 -10.84 -8.04
N ARG A 44 12.86 -9.69 -8.69
CA ARG A 44 11.73 -8.92 -9.18
C ARG A 44 12.08 -8.29 -10.52
N ASN A 45 11.30 -8.57 -11.54
CA ASN A 45 11.41 -7.97 -12.85
C ASN A 45 10.11 -7.19 -13.12
N GLN A 46 10.21 -5.89 -13.28
CA GLN A 46 9.07 -5.02 -13.56
C GLN A 46 9.35 -4.20 -14.81
N HIS A 47 8.40 -4.19 -15.74
CA HIS A 47 8.46 -3.43 -16.98
C HIS A 47 7.14 -2.72 -17.20
N ASN A 48 7.20 -1.43 -17.55
CA ASN A 48 6.03 -0.65 -17.90
C ASN A 48 6.31 0.11 -19.20
N VAL A 49 5.38 0.04 -20.12
CA VAL A 49 5.36 0.81 -21.36
C VAL A 49 4.12 1.69 -21.37
N SER A 50 4.26 2.94 -21.74
CA SER A 50 3.16 3.88 -21.87
C SER A 50 3.24 4.61 -23.20
N LEU A 51 2.10 4.73 -23.89
CA LEU A 51 1.91 5.50 -25.11
C LEU A 51 0.84 6.56 -24.85
N ASP A 52 1.22 7.83 -24.94
CA ASP A 52 0.35 8.98 -24.71
C ASP A 52 0.02 9.68 -26.04
N LEU A 53 -1.25 9.90 -26.32
CA LEU A 53 -1.75 10.71 -27.41
C LEU A 53 -2.54 11.88 -26.84
N VAL A 54 -2.09 13.10 -27.10
CA VAL A 54 -2.75 14.32 -26.61
C VAL A 54 -3.12 15.20 -27.77
N ARG A 55 -4.41 15.58 -27.82
CA ARG A 55 -4.95 16.56 -28.74
C ARG A 55 -5.63 17.69 -27.98
N MET A 56 -5.16 18.89 -28.18
CA MET A 56 -5.83 20.12 -27.73
C MET A 56 -6.44 20.79 -28.97
N LYS A 57 -7.74 20.98 -28.96
CA LYS A 57 -8.45 21.68 -30.07
C LYS A 57 -8.24 23.20 -29.90
N ASP A 58 -8.38 23.67 -28.66
CA ASP A 58 -8.23 25.06 -28.23
C ASP A 58 -7.85 25.08 -26.73
N GLU A 59 -7.88 26.22 -26.09
CA GLU A 59 -7.60 26.37 -24.65
C GLU A 59 -8.70 25.74 -23.76
N ASN A 60 -9.88 25.48 -24.34
CA ASN A 60 -11.09 25.01 -23.66
C ASN A 60 -11.39 23.54 -23.86
N SER A 61 -10.67 22.85 -24.76
CA SER A 61 -10.96 21.44 -25.06
C SER A 61 -9.68 20.62 -25.25
N ALA A 62 -9.59 19.55 -24.50
CA ALA A 62 -8.48 18.60 -24.56
C ALA A 62 -8.97 17.15 -24.54
N VAL A 63 -8.29 16.31 -25.29
CA VAL A 63 -8.42 14.85 -25.25
C VAL A 63 -7.05 14.25 -24.98
N LYS A 64 -6.96 13.32 -24.05
CA LYS A 64 -5.78 12.48 -23.83
C LYS A 64 -6.20 11.02 -23.94
N VAL A 65 -5.45 10.26 -24.71
CA VAL A 65 -5.56 8.79 -24.74
C VAL A 65 -4.22 8.24 -24.32
N GLN A 66 -4.23 7.37 -23.33
CA GLN A 66 -3.05 6.69 -22.84
C GLN A 66 -3.27 5.19 -22.88
N PHE A 67 -2.33 4.49 -23.48
CA PHE A 67 -2.24 3.03 -23.40
C PHE A 67 -1.05 2.68 -22.53
N THR A 68 -1.24 1.79 -21.55
CA THR A 68 -0.16 1.27 -20.72
C THR A 68 -0.13 -0.24 -20.76
N LEU A 69 1.07 -0.81 -20.69
CA LEU A 69 1.30 -2.25 -20.55
C LEU A 69 2.26 -2.46 -19.39
N GLY A 70 1.75 -3.05 -18.32
CA GLY A 70 2.53 -3.46 -17.16
C GLY A 70 2.83 -4.95 -17.18
N TYR A 71 4.04 -5.32 -16.83
CA TYR A 71 4.48 -6.69 -16.57
C TYR A 71 5.29 -6.72 -15.29
N GLU A 72 4.98 -7.65 -14.41
CA GLU A 72 5.81 -7.94 -13.24
C GLU A 72 5.92 -9.45 -13.03
N LYS A 73 7.15 -9.90 -12.75
CA LYS A 73 7.43 -11.23 -12.22
C LYS A 73 8.22 -11.11 -10.94
N LYS A 74 7.76 -11.77 -9.92
CA LYS A 74 8.35 -11.77 -8.57
C LYS A 74 8.54 -13.20 -8.10
N ASP A 75 9.71 -13.49 -7.55
CA ASP A 75 10.06 -14.77 -6.99
C ASP A 75 10.68 -14.53 -5.61
N TRP A 76 10.06 -15.09 -4.58
CA TRP A 76 10.40 -14.80 -3.19
C TRP A 76 10.48 -16.07 -2.34
N PRO A 77 11.46 -16.94 -2.58
CA PRO A 77 11.63 -18.13 -1.77
C PRO A 77 12.14 -17.77 -0.36
N VAL A 78 11.65 -18.50 0.63
CA VAL A 78 12.13 -18.40 2.02
C VAL A 78 12.48 -19.79 2.51
N SER A 79 13.70 -19.96 3.02
CA SER A 79 14.15 -21.19 3.64
C SER A 79 14.54 -20.94 5.08
N GLN A 80 14.19 -21.85 5.97
CA GLN A 80 14.44 -21.73 7.41
C GLN A 80 14.85 -23.08 7.98
N SER A 81 15.92 -23.14 8.76
CA SER A 81 16.15 -24.26 9.67
C SER A 81 15.31 -24.05 10.92
N ALA A 82 14.66 -25.07 11.42
CA ALA A 82 13.76 -24.97 12.56
C ALA A 82 13.98 -26.06 13.58
N LEU A 83 13.86 -25.70 14.86
CA LEU A 83 13.68 -26.63 15.96
C LEU A 83 12.18 -26.68 16.26
N LYS A 84 11.54 -27.79 15.88
CA LYS A 84 10.11 -28.04 16.06
C LYS A 84 9.89 -28.86 17.33
N THR A 85 9.09 -28.33 18.27
CA THR A 85 8.66 -29.04 19.46
C THR A 85 7.14 -29.22 19.43
N VAL A 86 6.69 -30.44 19.60
CA VAL A 86 5.28 -30.81 19.71
C VAL A 86 5.04 -31.31 21.12
N THR A 87 4.18 -30.62 21.88
CA THR A 87 3.80 -30.99 23.25
C THR A 87 2.34 -31.42 23.29
N ASN A 88 2.08 -32.63 23.73
CA ASN A 88 0.71 -33.11 23.98
C ASN A 88 0.13 -32.34 25.18
N LEU A 89 -1.02 -31.69 25.00
CA LEU A 89 -1.62 -30.86 26.05
C LEU A 89 -2.21 -31.66 27.22
N THR A 90 -2.49 -32.95 27.01
CA THR A 90 -3.05 -33.85 28.05
C THR A 90 -1.94 -34.54 28.85
N THR A 91 -0.96 -35.17 28.17
CA THR A 91 0.11 -35.92 28.84
C THR A 91 1.31 -35.05 29.22
N GLN A 92 1.41 -33.82 28.67
CA GLN A 92 2.55 -32.91 28.77
C GLN A 92 3.87 -33.47 28.22
N GLU A 93 3.80 -34.56 27.48
CA GLU A 93 4.97 -35.13 26.82
C GLU A 93 5.34 -34.27 25.60
N SER A 94 6.64 -34.06 25.43
CA SER A 94 7.18 -33.24 24.35
C SER A 94 8.14 -34.03 23.48
N THR A 95 8.01 -33.85 22.16
CA THR A 95 8.95 -34.39 21.17
C THR A 95 9.56 -33.22 20.42
N THR A 96 10.89 -33.18 20.31
CA THR A 96 11.62 -32.16 19.59
C THR A 96 12.34 -32.76 18.39
N SER A 97 12.27 -32.13 17.24
CA SER A 97 12.92 -32.54 16.01
C SER A 97 13.49 -31.34 15.23
N GLU A 98 14.58 -31.55 14.52
CA GLU A 98 15.11 -30.59 13.58
C GLU A 98 14.42 -30.75 12.24
N VAL A 99 13.89 -29.66 11.69
CA VAL A 99 13.23 -29.62 10.38
C VAL A 99 13.74 -28.43 9.57
N THR A 100 13.54 -28.50 8.25
CA THR A 100 13.76 -27.38 7.34
C THR A 100 12.42 -27.02 6.71
N ASP A 101 12.00 -25.77 6.90
CA ASP A 101 10.84 -25.19 6.23
C ASP A 101 11.30 -24.46 4.97
N HIS A 102 10.59 -24.69 3.86
CA HIS A 102 10.78 -23.98 2.62
C HIS A 102 9.44 -23.43 2.13
N LYS A 103 9.39 -22.11 1.87
CA LYS A 103 8.27 -21.43 1.23
C LYS A 103 8.70 -21.01 -0.16
N ASP A 104 7.89 -21.36 -1.15
CA ASP A 104 8.11 -21.08 -2.56
C ASP A 104 6.96 -20.20 -3.06
N ASP A 105 7.15 -18.88 -2.93
CA ASP A 105 6.17 -17.87 -3.30
C ASP A 105 6.64 -17.14 -4.54
N TRP A 106 5.92 -17.29 -5.65
CA TRP A 106 6.14 -16.50 -6.84
C TRP A 106 4.84 -15.96 -7.41
N SER A 107 4.94 -14.87 -8.14
CA SER A 107 3.80 -14.28 -8.87
C SER A 107 4.28 -13.64 -10.16
N GLU A 108 3.40 -13.68 -11.17
CA GLU A 108 3.60 -13.05 -12.46
C GLU A 108 2.28 -12.43 -12.92
N TYR A 109 2.31 -11.22 -13.45
CA TYR A 109 1.14 -10.62 -14.07
C TYR A 109 1.46 -9.78 -15.29
N LEU A 110 0.48 -9.71 -16.19
CA LEU A 110 0.43 -8.81 -17.33
C LEU A 110 -0.81 -7.93 -17.22
N SER A 111 -0.66 -6.60 -17.36
CA SER A 111 -1.76 -5.65 -17.19
C SER A 111 -1.79 -4.58 -18.28
N PRO A 112 -2.46 -4.82 -19.43
CA PRO A 112 -2.79 -3.75 -20.36
C PRO A 112 -3.91 -2.86 -19.81
N ALA A 113 -3.79 -1.54 -20.02
CA ALA A 113 -4.81 -0.57 -19.66
C ALA A 113 -4.93 0.53 -20.73
N LEU A 114 -6.16 0.97 -20.95
CA LEU A 114 -6.51 2.10 -21.82
C LEU A 114 -7.18 3.17 -20.95
N ASP A 115 -6.63 4.38 -20.95
CA ASP A 115 -7.18 5.56 -20.26
C ASP A 115 -7.53 6.62 -21.32
N ILE A 116 -8.78 7.05 -21.34
CA ILE A 116 -9.29 8.10 -22.21
C ILE A 116 -9.82 9.23 -21.34
N TYR A 117 -9.17 10.37 -21.40
CA TYR A 117 -9.59 11.58 -20.71
C TYR A 117 -10.06 12.63 -21.70
N TRP A 118 -11.22 13.22 -21.43
CA TRP A 118 -11.76 14.35 -22.16
C TRP A 118 -12.15 15.45 -21.18
N ASN A 119 -11.81 16.68 -21.54
CA ASN A 119 -12.18 17.88 -20.80
C ASN A 119 -12.69 18.95 -21.76
N ARG A 120 -13.76 19.64 -21.35
CA ARG A 120 -14.29 20.78 -22.07
C ARG A 120 -14.80 21.86 -21.12
N ARG A 121 -14.29 23.07 -21.30
CA ARG A 121 -14.84 24.29 -20.72
C ARG A 121 -15.85 24.87 -21.71
N PHE A 122 -17.12 24.91 -21.35
CA PHE A 122 -18.20 25.44 -22.18
C PHE A 122 -18.28 26.97 -22.07
N SER A 123 -17.90 27.51 -20.90
CA SER A 123 -17.79 28.94 -20.60
C SER A 123 -16.84 29.12 -19.43
N ASP A 124 -16.60 30.37 -18.99
CA ASP A 124 -15.78 30.66 -17.80
C ASP A 124 -16.42 30.09 -16.51
N ARG A 125 -17.67 29.70 -16.57
CA ARG A 125 -18.42 29.18 -15.42
C ARG A 125 -18.66 27.68 -15.46
N HIS A 126 -18.59 27.02 -16.62
CA HIS A 126 -19.03 25.65 -16.81
C HIS A 126 -17.96 24.78 -17.45
N GLU A 127 -17.61 23.72 -16.79
CA GLU A 127 -16.60 22.77 -17.25
C GLU A 127 -17.05 21.33 -16.97
N LEU A 128 -16.79 20.43 -17.93
CA LEU A 128 -17.01 18.99 -17.79
C LEU A 128 -15.73 18.24 -18.09
N SER A 129 -15.38 17.32 -17.21
CA SER A 129 -14.31 16.34 -17.41
C SER A 129 -14.90 14.95 -17.38
N VAL A 130 -14.48 14.11 -18.33
CA VAL A 130 -14.88 12.70 -18.37
C VAL A 130 -13.62 11.85 -18.50
N ASN A 131 -13.56 10.76 -17.74
CA ASN A 131 -12.49 9.79 -17.82
C ASN A 131 -13.07 8.38 -17.97
N PHE A 132 -12.54 7.62 -18.89
CA PHE A 132 -12.82 6.21 -19.10
C PHE A 132 -11.52 5.43 -18.98
N VAL A 133 -11.52 4.37 -18.17
CA VAL A 133 -10.40 3.44 -18.05
C VAL A 133 -10.89 2.02 -18.25
N ALA A 134 -10.20 1.26 -19.07
CA ALA A 134 -10.38 -0.17 -19.22
C ALA A 134 -9.07 -0.87 -18.91
N THR A 135 -9.11 -1.90 -18.05
CA THR A 135 -7.92 -2.66 -17.64
C THR A 135 -8.21 -4.15 -17.71
N ALA A 136 -7.22 -4.91 -18.15
CA ALA A 136 -7.21 -6.36 -18.03
C ALA A 136 -6.00 -6.80 -17.21
N TYR A 137 -6.16 -7.85 -16.42
CA TYR A 137 -5.09 -8.54 -15.72
C TYR A 137 -5.11 -10.02 -16.09
N ASP A 138 -3.93 -10.54 -16.40
CA ASP A 138 -3.67 -11.98 -16.47
C ASP A 138 -2.60 -12.26 -15.43
N THR A 139 -2.90 -13.08 -14.42
CA THR A 139 -2.01 -13.29 -13.27
C THR A 139 -1.85 -14.77 -12.97
N LYS A 140 -0.65 -15.15 -12.62
CA LYS A 140 -0.32 -16.49 -12.12
C LYS A 140 0.47 -16.34 -10.83
N SER A 141 0.14 -17.15 -9.84
CA SER A 141 0.88 -17.17 -8.60
C SER A 141 0.93 -18.58 -8.01
N ARG A 142 1.95 -18.80 -7.19
CA ARG A 142 2.11 -20.01 -6.41
C ARG A 142 2.46 -19.65 -4.98
N LYS A 143 1.82 -20.34 -4.04
CA LYS A 143 2.21 -20.38 -2.64
C LYS A 143 2.52 -21.81 -2.27
N GLY A 144 3.77 -22.11 -1.96
CA GLY A 144 4.23 -23.44 -1.57
C GLY A 144 4.74 -23.43 -0.14
N PHE A 145 4.38 -24.46 0.64
CA PHE A 145 4.97 -24.73 1.94
C PHE A 145 5.44 -26.18 1.99
N TYR A 146 6.69 -26.39 2.33
CA TYR A 146 7.34 -27.68 2.39
C TYR A 146 8.11 -27.80 3.71
N GLU A 147 7.92 -28.91 4.43
CA GLU A 147 8.68 -29.25 5.63
C GLU A 147 9.45 -30.54 5.41
N TYR A 148 10.73 -30.55 5.77
CA TYR A 148 11.64 -31.68 5.61
C TYR A 148 12.31 -32.04 6.92
N ALA A 149 12.45 -33.37 7.20
CA ALA A 149 13.40 -33.88 8.19
C ALA A 149 14.62 -34.41 7.44
N GLY A 150 15.72 -33.63 7.44
CA GLY A 150 16.84 -33.90 6.55
C GLY A 150 16.43 -33.83 5.08
N VAL A 151 16.48 -34.97 4.38
CA VAL A 151 16.03 -35.08 2.97
C VAL A 151 14.61 -35.64 2.82
N THR A 152 13.99 -36.07 3.91
CA THR A 152 12.68 -36.71 3.90
C THR A 152 11.57 -35.65 3.99
N PRO A 153 10.65 -35.57 3.00
CA PRO A 153 9.52 -34.65 3.08
C PRO A 153 8.53 -35.12 4.15
N LEU A 154 8.18 -34.23 5.08
CA LEU A 154 7.15 -34.43 6.10
C LEU A 154 5.82 -33.86 5.64
N LEU A 155 5.86 -32.69 5.00
CA LEU A 155 4.71 -32.02 4.43
C LEU A 155 5.09 -31.39 3.09
N SER A 156 4.21 -31.51 2.11
CA SER A 156 4.29 -30.80 0.83
C SER A 156 2.90 -30.26 0.51
N SER A 157 2.78 -28.96 0.49
CA SER A 157 1.54 -28.26 0.13
C SER A 157 1.85 -27.11 -0.81
N SER A 158 1.16 -27.05 -1.92
CA SER A 158 1.25 -25.91 -2.83
C SER A 158 -0.12 -25.55 -3.37
N SER A 159 -0.37 -24.25 -3.48
CA SER A 159 -1.54 -23.69 -4.16
C SER A 159 -1.08 -22.90 -5.37
N LEU A 160 -1.56 -23.26 -6.53
CA LEU A 160 -1.42 -22.52 -7.78
C LEU A 160 -2.69 -21.72 -7.99
N THR A 161 -2.53 -20.46 -8.38
CA THR A 161 -3.63 -19.58 -8.76
C THR A 161 -3.37 -19.07 -10.17
N ASP A 162 -4.34 -19.29 -11.07
CA ASP A 162 -4.41 -18.69 -12.40
C ASP A 162 -5.64 -17.81 -12.43
N GLY A 163 -5.48 -16.52 -12.71
CA GLY A 163 -6.57 -15.57 -12.59
C GLY A 163 -6.59 -14.54 -13.68
N ARG A 164 -7.79 -14.14 -14.07
CA ARG A 164 -8.04 -13.05 -15.01
C ARG A 164 -9.02 -12.07 -14.42
N LYS A 165 -8.76 -10.79 -14.62
CA LYS A 165 -9.67 -9.71 -14.23
C LYS A 165 -9.82 -8.73 -15.38
N TYR A 166 -11.05 -8.35 -15.66
CA TYR A 166 -11.37 -7.26 -16.57
C TYR A 166 -12.11 -6.19 -15.78
N SER A 167 -11.71 -4.94 -15.92
CA SER A 167 -12.39 -3.84 -15.25
C SER A 167 -12.59 -2.64 -16.15
N GLY A 168 -13.69 -1.91 -15.90
CA GLY A 168 -14.02 -0.66 -16.55
C GLY A 168 -14.38 0.40 -15.52
N ILE A 169 -13.85 1.61 -15.68
CA ILE A 169 -14.15 2.78 -14.85
C ILE A 169 -14.64 3.90 -15.76
N ILE A 170 -15.77 4.50 -15.41
CA ILE A 170 -16.24 5.75 -16.04
C ILE A 170 -16.45 6.75 -14.91
N GLU A 171 -15.87 7.94 -15.07
CA GLU A 171 -16.06 9.05 -14.15
C GLU A 171 -16.32 10.34 -14.92
N ALA A 172 -17.33 11.09 -14.48
CA ALA A 172 -17.66 12.41 -14.99
C ALA A 172 -17.71 13.41 -13.85
N VAL A 173 -17.07 14.57 -14.02
CA VAL A 173 -17.07 15.67 -13.05
C VAL A 173 -17.47 16.96 -13.76
N TYR A 174 -18.54 17.56 -13.28
CA TYR A 174 -19.04 18.84 -13.73
C TYR A 174 -18.74 19.93 -12.71
N GLY A 175 -18.06 20.98 -13.12
CA GLY A 175 -17.74 22.14 -12.32
C GLY A 175 -18.56 23.35 -12.73
N TRP A 176 -19.19 23.99 -11.74
CA TRP A 176 -19.96 25.21 -11.89
C TRP A 176 -19.37 26.33 -11.02
N THR A 177 -18.79 27.35 -11.64
CA THR A 177 -18.31 28.55 -10.98
C THR A 177 -19.48 29.51 -10.79
N LEU A 178 -20.01 29.56 -9.57
CA LEU A 178 -21.15 30.42 -9.20
C LEU A 178 -20.73 31.90 -9.17
N SER A 179 -19.55 32.16 -8.66
CA SER A 179 -18.91 33.49 -8.63
C SER A 179 -17.38 33.33 -8.58
N GLU A 180 -16.63 34.41 -8.58
CA GLU A 180 -15.17 34.38 -8.40
C GLU A 180 -14.72 33.66 -7.12
N LYS A 181 -15.58 33.63 -6.10
CA LYS A 181 -15.27 33.08 -4.78
C LYS A 181 -15.94 31.73 -4.50
N HIS A 182 -16.91 31.30 -5.31
CA HIS A 182 -17.76 30.14 -5.00
C HIS A 182 -17.86 29.20 -6.18
N LYS A 183 -17.70 27.91 -5.92
CA LYS A 183 -17.79 26.84 -6.91
C LYS A 183 -18.64 25.68 -6.38
N LEU A 184 -19.35 25.04 -7.27
CA LEU A 184 -20.11 23.83 -7.04
C LEU A 184 -19.61 22.75 -7.99
N GLY A 185 -19.28 21.59 -7.46
CA GLY A 185 -18.86 20.41 -8.21
C GLY A 185 -19.86 19.28 -8.06
N PHE A 186 -20.14 18.59 -9.15
CA PHE A 186 -20.94 17.36 -9.16
C PHE A 186 -20.12 16.27 -9.85
N GLY A 187 -20.17 15.07 -9.34
CA GLY A 187 -19.51 13.96 -9.99
C GLY A 187 -20.28 12.66 -9.89
N ALA A 188 -20.04 11.81 -10.86
CA ALA A 188 -20.52 10.45 -10.93
C ALA A 188 -19.39 9.53 -11.36
N ARG A 189 -19.24 8.40 -10.70
CA ARG A 189 -18.29 7.34 -11.06
C ARG A 189 -18.97 6.00 -10.98
N THR A 190 -18.67 5.13 -11.95
CA THR A 190 -18.96 3.71 -11.88
C THR A 190 -17.70 2.91 -12.18
N THR A 191 -17.55 1.79 -11.49
CA THR A 191 -16.51 0.79 -11.74
C THR A 191 -17.19 -0.56 -11.81
N ALA A 192 -16.89 -1.36 -12.81
CA ALA A 192 -17.34 -2.75 -12.88
C ALA A 192 -16.13 -3.63 -13.13
N SER A 193 -16.05 -4.77 -12.46
CA SER A 193 -15.02 -5.77 -12.73
C SER A 193 -15.57 -7.19 -12.71
N LEU A 194 -14.99 -8.00 -13.58
CA LEU A 194 -15.24 -9.43 -13.72
C LEU A 194 -13.91 -10.12 -13.43
N ALA A 195 -13.88 -11.00 -12.44
CA ALA A 195 -12.69 -11.75 -12.07
C ALA A 195 -12.99 -13.24 -12.09
N GLU A 196 -12.12 -14.00 -12.73
CA GLU A 196 -12.12 -15.47 -12.74
C GLU A 196 -10.82 -15.94 -12.11
N GLN A 197 -10.90 -16.88 -11.18
CA GLN A 197 -9.74 -17.41 -10.49
C GLN A 197 -9.86 -18.92 -10.38
N ASP A 198 -8.90 -19.63 -10.91
CA ASP A 198 -8.72 -21.06 -10.71
C ASP A 198 -7.61 -21.27 -9.67
N SER A 199 -7.94 -21.85 -8.52
CA SER A 199 -6.99 -22.12 -7.43
C SER A 199 -7.00 -23.59 -7.07
N GLY A 200 -5.81 -24.21 -6.91
CA GLY A 200 -5.75 -25.62 -6.60
C GLY A 200 -4.37 -26.12 -6.20
N ASN A 201 -4.31 -27.33 -5.67
CA ASN A 201 -3.10 -28.00 -5.23
C ASN A 201 -2.53 -28.99 -6.27
N GLY A 202 -3.02 -28.95 -7.51
CA GLY A 202 -2.67 -29.87 -8.59
C GLY A 202 -3.56 -31.10 -8.68
N GLU A 203 -4.25 -31.51 -7.62
CA GLU A 203 -5.21 -32.62 -7.62
C GLU A 203 -6.66 -32.13 -7.70
N VAL A 204 -6.94 -31.03 -6.99
CA VAL A 204 -8.26 -30.40 -6.96
C VAL A 204 -8.10 -28.94 -7.33
N THR A 205 -8.88 -28.46 -8.30
CA THR A 205 -8.96 -27.07 -8.70
C THR A 205 -10.35 -26.54 -8.36
N VAL A 206 -10.37 -25.42 -7.64
CA VAL A 206 -11.59 -24.69 -7.31
C VAL A 206 -11.64 -23.44 -8.18
N ARG A 207 -12.74 -23.25 -8.90
CA ARG A 207 -12.99 -22.05 -9.70
C ARG A 207 -13.87 -21.08 -8.95
N SER A 208 -13.38 -19.86 -8.79
CA SER A 208 -14.12 -18.74 -8.22
C SER A 208 -14.36 -17.68 -9.30
N ASP A 209 -15.61 -17.35 -9.54
CA ASP A 209 -16.02 -16.23 -10.40
C ASP A 209 -16.57 -15.13 -9.50
N ILE A 210 -15.99 -13.94 -9.57
CA ILE A 210 -16.33 -12.80 -8.70
C ILE A 210 -16.59 -11.58 -9.56
N ASN A 211 -17.80 -11.06 -9.47
CA ASN A 211 -18.21 -9.84 -10.14
C ASN A 211 -18.31 -8.72 -9.09
N THR A 212 -17.75 -7.57 -9.35
CA THR A 212 -17.87 -6.42 -8.46
C THR A 212 -18.32 -5.18 -9.23
N ASP A 213 -19.16 -4.37 -8.60
CA ASP A 213 -19.58 -3.07 -9.09
C ASP A 213 -19.53 -2.02 -7.97
N LEU A 214 -19.06 -0.83 -8.33
CA LEU A 214 -19.01 0.31 -7.44
C LEU A 214 -19.57 1.52 -8.16
N GLY A 215 -20.60 2.14 -7.58
CA GLY A 215 -21.20 3.38 -8.06
C GLY A 215 -21.01 4.48 -7.02
N ARG A 216 -20.63 5.70 -7.44
CA ARG A 216 -20.52 6.85 -6.55
C ARG A 216 -21.07 8.11 -7.20
N LEU A 217 -21.92 8.81 -6.45
CA LEU A 217 -22.42 10.15 -6.79
C LEU A 217 -22.00 11.12 -5.69
N TRP A 218 -21.50 12.30 -6.08
CA TRP A 218 -21.10 13.31 -5.09
C TRP A 218 -21.40 14.73 -5.53
N CYS A 219 -21.50 15.59 -4.50
CA CYS A 219 -21.61 17.03 -4.65
C CYS A 219 -20.62 17.69 -3.68
N GLU A 220 -19.96 18.74 -4.12
CA GLU A 220 -18.98 19.50 -3.33
C GLU A 220 -19.19 21.00 -3.57
N TYR A 221 -19.32 21.77 -2.51
CA TYR A 221 -19.37 23.23 -2.53
C TYR A 221 -18.11 23.79 -1.91
N SER A 222 -17.39 24.64 -2.64
CA SER A 222 -16.18 25.29 -2.17
C SER A 222 -16.26 26.81 -2.30
N GLY A 223 -15.59 27.50 -1.38
CA GLY A 223 -15.59 28.95 -1.39
C GLY A 223 -14.47 29.58 -0.59
N ASN A 224 -14.35 30.91 -0.75
CA ASN A 224 -13.37 31.73 -0.06
C ASN A 224 -14.04 32.99 0.51
N ALA A 225 -13.76 33.32 1.79
CA ALA A 225 -14.25 34.50 2.47
C ALA A 225 -13.13 35.12 3.31
N GLY A 226 -12.48 36.18 2.78
CA GLY A 226 -11.27 36.74 3.39
C GLY A 226 -10.14 35.72 3.47
N GLY A 227 -9.57 35.52 4.66
CA GLY A 227 -8.56 34.50 4.91
C GLY A 227 -9.09 33.06 5.05
N PHE A 228 -10.40 32.86 4.98
CA PHE A 228 -11.03 31.57 5.18
C PHE A 228 -11.38 30.91 3.84
N SER A 229 -10.87 29.69 3.60
CA SER A 229 -11.22 28.84 2.48
C SER A 229 -11.90 27.58 2.99
N TYR A 230 -12.93 27.12 2.32
CA TYR A 230 -13.66 25.92 2.71
C TYR A 230 -14.11 25.10 1.51
N SER A 231 -14.20 23.79 1.73
CA SER A 231 -14.88 22.85 0.86
C SER A 231 -15.70 21.89 1.71
N VAL A 232 -16.98 21.74 1.38
CA VAL A 232 -17.91 20.83 2.05
C VAL A 232 -18.60 20.01 0.99
N GLY A 233 -18.58 18.71 1.14
CA GLY A 233 -19.17 17.79 0.18
C GLY A 233 -19.72 16.53 0.83
N ALA A 234 -20.47 15.79 0.06
CA ALA A 234 -20.94 14.47 0.41
C ALA A 234 -21.01 13.58 -0.81
N ALA A 235 -20.80 12.29 -0.62
CA ALA A 235 -21.02 11.27 -1.62
C ALA A 235 -21.89 10.15 -1.08
N MET A 236 -22.68 9.55 -1.98
CA MET A 236 -23.31 8.25 -1.79
C MET A 236 -22.53 7.25 -2.64
N GLU A 237 -22.12 6.16 -2.02
CA GLU A 237 -21.37 5.10 -2.67
C GLU A 237 -22.10 3.77 -2.52
N HIS A 238 -22.33 3.10 -3.62
CA HIS A 238 -22.84 1.74 -3.70
C HIS A 238 -21.68 0.81 -4.00
N PHE A 239 -21.56 -0.29 -3.28
CA PHE A 239 -20.66 -1.40 -3.58
C PHE A 239 -21.47 -2.69 -3.66
N GLY A 240 -21.40 -3.36 -4.81
CA GLY A 240 -21.99 -4.67 -5.04
C GLY A 240 -20.90 -5.69 -5.36
N TYR A 241 -21.07 -6.91 -4.90
CA TYR A 241 -20.32 -8.05 -5.38
C TYR A 241 -21.19 -9.30 -5.46
N GLU A 242 -20.80 -10.21 -6.33
CA GLU A 242 -21.47 -11.48 -6.53
C GLU A 242 -20.43 -12.60 -6.66
N THR A 243 -20.63 -13.68 -5.91
CA THR A 243 -19.85 -14.92 -6.01
C THR A 243 -20.80 -16.11 -6.18
N LYS A 244 -20.29 -17.21 -6.72
CA LYS A 244 -21.09 -18.47 -6.79
C LYS A 244 -21.40 -19.04 -5.40
N ALA A 245 -20.51 -18.82 -4.43
CA ALA A 245 -20.62 -19.39 -3.09
C ALA A 245 -21.62 -18.63 -2.22
N SER A 246 -21.61 -17.29 -2.25
CA SER A 246 -22.41 -16.44 -1.35
C SER A 246 -23.55 -15.68 -2.03
N GLY A 247 -23.63 -15.73 -3.39
CA GLY A 247 -24.61 -14.96 -4.15
C GLY A 247 -24.25 -13.47 -4.24
N ARG A 248 -25.29 -12.61 -4.41
CA ARG A 248 -25.09 -11.16 -4.54
C ARG A 248 -25.28 -10.46 -3.20
N HIS A 249 -24.37 -9.51 -2.95
CA HIS A 249 -24.37 -8.62 -1.80
C HIS A 249 -24.29 -7.17 -2.28
N ASP A 250 -25.08 -6.27 -1.67
CA ASP A 250 -25.17 -4.86 -2.03
C ASP A 250 -25.11 -3.98 -0.77
N TYR A 251 -24.25 -2.96 -0.79
CA TYR A 251 -24.01 -2.06 0.34
C TYR A 251 -24.05 -0.62 -0.11
N ILE A 252 -24.56 0.27 0.74
CA ILE A 252 -24.62 1.72 0.49
C ILE A 252 -23.94 2.45 1.63
N TYR A 253 -23.03 3.36 1.27
CA TYR A 253 -22.22 4.16 2.19
C TYR A 253 -22.42 5.64 1.96
N PHE A 254 -22.53 6.41 3.04
CA PHE A 254 -22.51 7.86 3.01
C PHE A 254 -21.10 8.37 3.37
N ARG A 255 -20.55 9.25 2.53
CA ARG A 255 -19.17 9.74 2.63
C ARG A 255 -19.14 11.27 2.69
N PRO A 256 -19.16 11.88 3.86
CA PRO A 256 -18.98 13.33 4.03
C PRO A 256 -17.51 13.73 3.84
N LEU A 257 -17.31 14.95 3.36
CA LEU A 257 -16.02 15.62 3.22
C LEU A 257 -16.13 17.04 3.76
N VAL A 258 -15.20 17.44 4.61
CA VAL A 258 -15.07 18.83 5.10
C VAL A 258 -13.60 19.22 5.06
N GLN A 259 -13.30 20.32 4.38
CA GLN A 259 -11.97 20.90 4.35
C GLN A 259 -12.09 22.38 4.69
N LEU A 260 -11.40 22.83 5.72
CA LEU A 260 -11.38 24.20 6.17
C LEU A 260 -9.93 24.65 6.25
N ASN A 261 -9.66 25.85 5.78
CA ASN A 261 -8.35 26.45 5.91
C ASN A 261 -8.49 27.93 6.26
N TYR A 262 -7.75 28.41 7.26
CA TYR A 262 -7.69 29.80 7.62
C TYR A 262 -6.25 30.32 7.51
N THR A 263 -6.05 31.31 6.65
CA THR A 263 -4.78 31.98 6.43
C THR A 263 -4.72 33.22 7.32
N PHE A 264 -3.85 33.20 8.33
CA PHE A 264 -3.67 34.33 9.25
C PHE A 264 -2.88 35.47 8.58
N ASN A 265 -1.86 35.10 7.79
CA ASN A 265 -0.98 36.02 7.03
C ASN A 265 -0.21 35.18 5.98
N ASP A 266 0.71 35.85 5.23
CA ASP A 266 1.50 35.21 4.17
C ASP A 266 2.40 34.04 4.65
N HIS A 267 2.56 33.88 5.95
CA HIS A 267 3.45 32.89 6.55
C HIS A 267 2.74 31.81 7.32
N SER A 268 1.49 31.99 7.69
CA SER A 268 0.83 31.08 8.63
C SER A 268 -0.61 30.79 8.25
N SER A 269 -0.97 29.52 8.38
CA SER A 269 -2.33 29.03 8.19
C SER A 269 -2.65 27.88 9.14
N MET A 270 -3.91 27.67 9.40
CA MET A 270 -4.45 26.53 10.13
C MET A 270 -5.44 25.81 9.24
N TYR A 271 -5.46 24.48 9.30
CA TYR A 271 -6.37 23.67 8.50
C TYR A 271 -7.03 22.58 9.31
N PHE A 272 -8.23 22.22 8.88
CA PHE A 272 -8.99 21.08 9.37
C PHE A 272 -9.51 20.30 8.17
N ASN A 273 -9.34 18.98 8.20
CA ASN A 273 -9.89 18.07 7.20
C ASN A 273 -10.63 16.95 7.90
N TYR A 274 -11.80 16.62 7.38
CA TYR A 274 -12.55 15.42 7.76
C TYR A 274 -12.98 14.70 6.51
N SER A 275 -12.77 13.38 6.47
CA SER A 275 -13.25 12.54 5.40
C SER A 275 -13.72 11.18 5.90
N SER A 276 -14.64 10.58 5.16
CA SER A 276 -15.05 9.19 5.33
C SER A 276 -14.81 8.45 4.03
N ASN A 277 -14.13 7.31 4.12
CA ASN A 277 -13.77 6.47 2.99
C ASN A 277 -14.23 5.03 3.22
N THR A 278 -14.53 4.32 2.14
CA THR A 278 -14.88 2.92 2.16
C THR A 278 -13.70 2.10 1.65
N SER A 279 -13.35 1.03 2.35
CA SER A 279 -12.33 0.07 1.94
C SER A 279 -13.01 -1.24 1.58
N THR A 280 -12.91 -1.64 0.33
CA THR A 280 -13.50 -2.89 -0.19
C THR A 280 -12.56 -4.07 0.06
N PRO A 281 -13.09 -5.29 0.34
CA PRO A 281 -12.26 -6.48 0.44
C PRO A 281 -11.55 -6.77 -0.88
N LYS A 282 -10.39 -7.39 -0.81
CA LYS A 282 -9.69 -7.86 -2.01
C LYS A 282 -10.41 -9.08 -2.58
N ILE A 283 -10.43 -9.20 -3.90
CA ILE A 283 -11.08 -10.32 -4.60
C ILE A 283 -10.53 -11.66 -4.11
N GLY A 284 -9.21 -11.80 -3.97
CA GLY A 284 -8.57 -13.02 -3.49
C GLY A 284 -8.94 -13.43 -2.04
N TRP A 285 -9.46 -12.50 -1.22
CA TRP A 285 -9.97 -12.81 0.12
C TRP A 285 -11.39 -13.37 0.10
N MET A 286 -12.17 -13.04 -0.93
CA MET A 286 -13.56 -13.47 -1.12
C MET A 286 -13.71 -14.77 -1.91
N GLY A 287 -12.63 -15.31 -2.48
CA GLY A 287 -12.64 -16.59 -3.21
C GLY A 287 -12.78 -17.80 -2.29
N ASP A 288 -12.68 -18.99 -2.87
CA ASP A 288 -12.75 -20.28 -2.16
C ASP A 288 -11.37 -20.89 -1.91
N ALA A 289 -10.30 -20.10 -2.00
CA ALA A 289 -8.94 -20.58 -1.87
C ALA A 289 -8.59 -20.92 -0.42
N SER A 290 -7.80 -21.97 -0.24
CA SER A 290 -7.17 -22.28 1.04
C SER A 290 -5.74 -22.76 0.83
N TYR A 291 -4.85 -22.47 1.78
CA TYR A 291 -3.47 -22.91 1.74
C TYR A 291 -2.89 -23.11 3.14
N TYR A 292 -1.89 -23.98 3.28
CA TYR A 292 -1.18 -24.17 4.53
C TYR A 292 -0.10 -23.12 4.70
N LYS A 293 -0.12 -22.45 5.86
CA LYS A 293 0.88 -21.48 6.31
C LYS A 293 1.96 -22.15 7.16
N ASP A 294 1.56 -23.25 7.83
CA ASP A 294 2.42 -24.17 8.57
C ASP A 294 1.76 -25.56 8.63
N ASP A 295 2.40 -26.57 9.21
CA ASP A 295 1.98 -27.98 9.26
C ASP A 295 0.50 -28.18 9.68
N LYS A 296 0.06 -27.49 10.73
CA LYS A 296 -1.33 -27.57 11.24
C LYS A 296 -2.05 -26.21 11.20
N TRP A 297 -1.57 -25.30 10.40
CA TRP A 297 -2.15 -23.96 10.24
C TRP A 297 -2.63 -23.74 8.82
N LEU A 298 -3.95 -23.72 8.66
CA LEU A 298 -4.66 -23.51 7.39
C LEU A 298 -5.21 -22.09 7.31
N VAL A 299 -4.97 -21.40 6.22
CA VAL A 299 -5.62 -20.13 5.87
C VAL A 299 -6.78 -20.39 4.93
N ARG A 300 -7.96 -19.85 5.23
CA ARG A 300 -9.16 -19.93 4.40
C ARG A 300 -9.65 -18.54 4.01
N SER A 301 -10.08 -18.41 2.77
CA SER A 301 -10.79 -17.23 2.28
C SER A 301 -12.20 -17.12 2.88
N ASN A 302 -12.80 -15.93 2.78
CA ASN A 302 -14.14 -15.65 3.31
C ASN A 302 -15.00 -14.94 2.25
N PRO A 303 -15.94 -15.63 1.60
CA PRO A 303 -16.81 -15.02 0.59
C PRO A 303 -17.87 -14.06 1.16
N GLU A 304 -18.00 -13.97 2.50
CA GLU A 304 -18.98 -13.11 3.18
C GLU A 304 -18.38 -11.79 3.66
N LEU A 305 -17.17 -11.44 3.20
CA LEU A 305 -16.52 -10.20 3.60
C LEU A 305 -17.26 -8.98 3.06
N GLU A 306 -17.41 -7.99 3.93
CA GLU A 306 -18.02 -6.69 3.64
C GLU A 306 -16.97 -5.59 3.54
N SER A 307 -17.32 -4.50 2.86
CA SER A 307 -16.52 -3.29 2.94
C SER A 307 -16.59 -2.68 4.33
N TYR A 308 -15.52 -2.04 4.75
CA TYR A 308 -15.48 -1.33 6.03
C TYR A 308 -15.25 0.18 5.83
N THR A 309 -15.65 0.97 6.82
CA THR A 309 -15.53 2.42 6.75
C THR A 309 -14.34 2.92 7.56
N THR A 310 -13.53 3.76 6.91
CA THR A 310 -12.47 4.55 7.56
C THR A 310 -12.93 6.01 7.66
N ARG A 311 -12.90 6.59 8.84
CA ARG A 311 -13.16 8.02 9.09
C ARG A 311 -11.89 8.65 9.62
N ASP A 312 -11.48 9.76 9.03
CA ASP A 312 -10.30 10.51 9.44
C ASP A 312 -10.61 11.99 9.67
N ALA A 313 -10.05 12.53 10.74
CA ALA A 313 -10.10 13.93 11.09
C ALA A 313 -8.70 14.44 11.39
N MET A 314 -8.28 15.49 10.71
CA MET A 314 -6.96 16.08 10.87
C MET A 314 -7.07 17.58 11.13
N ILE A 315 -6.36 18.06 12.15
CA ILE A 315 -6.16 19.48 12.40
C ILE A 315 -4.66 19.76 12.40
N GLY A 316 -4.26 20.82 11.72
CA GLY A 316 -2.87 21.19 11.65
C GLY A 316 -2.65 22.68 11.47
N TYR A 317 -1.42 23.09 11.76
CA TYR A 317 -0.95 24.45 11.58
C TYR A 317 0.28 24.45 10.67
N SER A 318 0.39 25.40 9.80
CA SER A 318 1.55 25.58 8.92
C SER A 318 2.13 26.96 9.11
N PHE A 319 3.44 27.00 9.34
CA PHE A 319 4.21 28.25 9.31
C PHE A 319 5.36 28.08 8.30
N ASN A 320 5.51 29.05 7.41
CA ASN A 320 6.56 29.01 6.38
C ASN A 320 7.13 30.42 6.11
N ASN A 321 8.43 30.55 6.32
CA ASN A 321 9.17 31.74 5.89
C ASN A 321 10.46 31.33 5.16
N SER A 322 11.37 32.27 4.90
CA SER A 322 12.60 32.02 4.11
C SER A 322 13.55 31.00 4.75
N TRP A 323 13.55 30.83 6.08
CA TRP A 323 14.50 30.01 6.82
C TRP A 323 13.86 28.87 7.62
N LEU A 324 12.56 28.97 7.96
CA LEU A 324 11.83 28.01 8.79
C LEU A 324 10.51 27.61 8.15
N TYR A 325 10.27 26.31 8.06
CA TYR A 325 8.97 25.70 7.83
C TYR A 325 8.66 24.75 8.98
N ILE A 326 7.49 24.86 9.56
CA ILE A 326 6.95 23.91 10.54
C ILE A 326 5.49 23.58 10.22
N ASN A 327 5.13 22.33 10.42
CA ASN A 327 3.79 21.83 10.21
C ASN A 327 3.44 20.77 11.28
N PRO A 328 3.05 21.19 12.50
CA PRO A 328 2.45 20.29 13.47
C PRO A 328 1.02 19.93 13.05
N TYR A 329 0.63 18.66 13.26
CA TYR A 329 -0.74 18.22 13.09
C TYR A 329 -1.09 17.07 14.02
N ILE A 330 -2.39 16.92 14.26
CA ILE A 330 -3.00 15.76 14.91
C ILE A 330 -3.95 15.14 13.90
N LEU A 331 -3.83 13.84 13.71
CA LEU A 331 -4.71 13.02 12.91
C LEU A 331 -5.35 11.97 13.82
N VAL A 332 -6.65 11.88 13.76
CA VAL A 332 -7.41 10.77 14.36
C VAL A 332 -8.05 10.01 13.24
N TYR A 333 -7.84 8.70 13.18
CA TYR A 333 -8.61 7.86 12.27
C TYR A 333 -9.26 6.69 13.01
N HIS A 334 -10.42 6.29 12.51
CA HIS A 334 -11.23 5.22 13.02
C HIS A 334 -11.68 4.32 11.89
N ASN A 335 -11.35 3.04 11.99
CA ASN A 335 -11.88 1.98 11.12
C ASN A 335 -12.98 1.25 11.88
N ASP A 336 -14.14 1.21 11.30
CA ASP A 336 -15.32 0.55 11.82
C ASP A 336 -15.57 -0.72 10.99
N ASN A 337 -15.70 -1.87 11.64
CA ASN A 337 -15.88 -3.17 11.01
C ASN A 337 -14.71 -3.60 10.11
N GLN A 338 -13.47 -3.28 10.53
CA GLN A 338 -12.25 -3.62 9.77
C GLN A 338 -12.11 -5.13 9.61
N ILE A 339 -11.67 -5.53 8.42
CA ILE A 339 -11.32 -6.91 8.13
C ILE A 339 -10.01 -7.25 8.86
N ILE A 340 -10.05 -8.28 9.70
CA ILE A 340 -8.90 -8.78 10.46
C ILE A 340 -8.90 -10.30 10.48
N PRO A 341 -7.74 -10.98 10.56
CA PRO A 341 -7.66 -12.42 10.68
C PRO A 341 -8.14 -12.90 12.05
N ILE A 342 -9.03 -13.87 12.03
CA ILE A 342 -9.57 -14.58 13.19
C ILE A 342 -9.02 -16.01 13.17
N PHE A 343 -8.68 -16.49 14.36
CA PHE A 343 -8.17 -17.84 14.56
C PHE A 343 -9.21 -18.72 15.24
N SER A 344 -9.37 -19.94 14.74
CA SER A 344 -10.28 -20.95 15.30
C SER A 344 -9.67 -22.34 15.17
N HIS A 345 -10.22 -23.30 15.92
CA HIS A 345 -9.83 -24.71 15.78
C HIS A 345 -10.93 -25.48 15.03
N THR A 346 -10.56 -26.16 13.95
CA THR A 346 -11.47 -27.00 13.15
C THR A 346 -10.72 -28.23 12.66
N ASP A 347 -11.27 -29.42 12.88
CA ASP A 347 -10.73 -30.71 12.39
C ASP A 347 -9.26 -30.96 12.76
N GLY A 348 -8.86 -30.55 13.96
CA GLY A 348 -7.48 -30.71 14.44
C GLY A 348 -6.47 -29.72 13.81
N LEU A 349 -6.94 -28.70 13.12
CA LEU A 349 -6.15 -27.63 12.54
C LEU A 349 -6.41 -26.30 13.25
N LEU A 350 -5.43 -25.44 13.28
CA LEU A 350 -5.61 -24.00 13.47
C LEU A 350 -6.05 -23.41 12.13
N VAL A 351 -7.20 -22.77 12.10
CA VAL A 351 -7.74 -22.10 10.92
C VAL A 351 -7.68 -20.59 11.10
N GLU A 352 -7.02 -19.93 10.18
CA GLU A 352 -7.01 -18.47 10.04
C GLU A 352 -8.00 -18.08 8.94
N ARG A 353 -8.91 -17.16 9.23
CA ARG A 353 -9.90 -16.62 8.29
C ARG A 353 -10.07 -15.14 8.52
N ASP A 354 -10.08 -14.37 7.45
CA ASP A 354 -10.36 -12.93 7.53
C ASP A 354 -11.87 -12.70 7.79
N GLU A 355 -12.18 -11.81 8.75
CA GLU A 355 -13.55 -11.45 9.13
C GLU A 355 -13.71 -9.96 9.41
N ASN A 356 -14.90 -9.43 9.18
CA ASN A 356 -15.30 -8.07 9.54
C ASN A 356 -15.62 -8.00 11.05
N SER A 357 -14.60 -7.90 11.87
CA SER A 357 -14.76 -7.93 13.34
C SER A 357 -13.88 -6.93 14.09
N GLY A 358 -13.02 -6.18 13.39
CA GLY A 358 -12.09 -5.24 13.98
C GLY A 358 -12.64 -3.83 14.08
N ASN A 359 -12.39 -3.15 15.23
CA ASN A 359 -12.58 -1.72 15.39
C ASN A 359 -11.25 -1.09 15.76
N MET A 360 -10.72 -0.23 14.90
CA MET A 360 -9.42 0.40 15.10
C MET A 360 -9.57 1.90 15.27
N ILE A 361 -8.97 2.42 16.33
CA ILE A 361 -8.78 3.85 16.51
C ILE A 361 -7.28 4.17 16.59
N ALA A 362 -6.85 5.22 15.91
CA ALA A 362 -5.49 5.72 16.01
C ALA A 362 -5.46 7.23 16.17
N VAL A 363 -4.60 7.68 17.08
CA VAL A 363 -4.27 9.10 17.27
C VAL A 363 -2.80 9.28 16.92
N MET A 364 -2.55 10.10 15.92
CA MET A 364 -1.19 10.44 15.48
C MET A 364 -0.96 11.92 15.70
N ALA A 365 0.08 12.27 16.46
CA ALA A 365 0.56 13.64 16.60
C ALA A 365 1.91 13.75 15.89
N ALA A 366 2.03 14.65 14.93
CA ALA A 366 3.22 14.78 14.12
C ALA A 366 3.72 16.21 14.06
N LEU A 367 5.03 16.35 13.96
CA LEU A 367 5.73 17.61 13.70
C LEU A 367 6.64 17.43 12.49
N GLY A 368 6.25 18.04 11.37
CA GLY A 368 7.11 18.21 10.21
C GLY A 368 7.81 19.57 10.25
N GLY A 369 9.09 19.61 9.95
CA GLY A 369 9.81 20.87 9.93
C GLY A 369 11.03 20.87 9.02
N ARG A 370 11.38 22.04 8.49
CA ARG A 370 12.60 22.29 7.74
C ARG A 370 13.22 23.60 8.18
N ILE A 371 14.46 23.54 8.58
CA ILE A 371 15.28 24.69 8.98
C ILE A 371 16.38 24.90 7.94
N LYS A 372 16.62 26.14 7.55
CA LYS A 372 17.79 26.61 6.79
C LYS A 372 18.61 27.50 7.71
N PRO A 373 19.56 26.90 8.47
CA PRO A 373 20.23 27.64 9.56
C PRO A 373 21.15 28.76 9.10
N PHE A 374 21.52 28.75 7.82
CA PHE A 374 22.46 29.74 7.26
C PHE A 374 21.84 30.42 6.04
N ARG A 375 21.88 31.74 6.01
CA ARG A 375 21.35 32.53 4.90
C ARG A 375 22.13 32.34 3.59
N ASN A 376 23.46 32.22 3.69
CA ASN A 376 24.36 32.15 2.53
C ASN A 376 24.84 30.74 2.19
N ILE A 377 24.54 29.74 3.02
CA ILE A 377 24.89 28.35 2.79
C ILE A 377 23.59 27.58 2.48
N PRO A 378 23.47 26.96 1.32
CA PRO A 378 22.25 26.23 0.93
C PRO A 378 22.14 24.86 1.66
N LEU A 379 22.21 24.94 2.98
CA LEU A 379 22.05 23.80 3.88
C LEU A 379 20.64 23.82 4.48
N SER A 380 19.99 22.67 4.52
CA SER A 380 18.72 22.50 5.19
C SER A 380 18.69 21.21 6.01
N LEU A 381 18.09 21.30 7.19
CA LEU A 381 17.73 20.15 8.01
C LEU A 381 16.20 20.01 7.96
N THR A 382 15.73 18.85 7.52
CA THR A 382 14.32 18.47 7.59
C THR A 382 14.17 17.41 8.67
N VAL A 383 13.21 17.61 9.56
CA VAL A 383 12.87 16.67 10.62
C VAL A 383 11.37 16.37 10.53
N TYR A 384 11.02 15.13 10.65
CA TYR A 384 9.66 14.67 10.83
C TYR A 384 9.65 13.77 12.06
N ALA A 385 8.86 14.11 13.05
CA ALA A 385 8.65 13.31 14.26
C ALA A 385 7.16 12.99 14.37
N MET A 386 6.82 11.75 14.71
CA MET A 386 5.45 11.28 14.84
C MET A 386 5.30 10.41 16.08
N TYR A 387 4.39 10.80 16.95
CA TYR A 387 3.84 9.94 18.00
C TYR A 387 2.60 9.26 17.47
N ASN A 388 2.48 7.96 17.69
CA ASN A 388 1.40 7.11 17.25
C ASN A 388 0.85 6.31 18.43
N ASP A 389 -0.45 6.43 18.68
CA ASP A 389 -1.21 5.66 19.67
C ASP A 389 -2.34 4.96 18.93
N GLN A 390 -2.25 3.64 18.78
CA GLN A 390 -3.21 2.82 18.06
C GLN A 390 -3.82 1.78 19.01
N ARG A 391 -5.11 1.53 18.82
CA ARG A 391 -5.85 0.49 19.51
C ARG A 391 -6.78 -0.21 18.51
N LEU A 392 -6.67 -1.53 18.45
CA LEU A 392 -7.56 -2.43 17.73
C LEU A 392 -8.28 -3.30 18.74
N THR A 393 -9.61 -3.36 18.63
CA THR A 393 -10.47 -4.23 19.44
C THR A 393 -11.27 -5.15 18.51
N GLY A 394 -11.62 -6.33 18.99
CA GLY A 394 -12.36 -7.35 18.23
C GLY A 394 -11.50 -8.54 17.84
N GLY A 395 -12.16 -9.57 17.32
CA GLY A 395 -11.48 -10.80 16.89
C GLY A 395 -10.83 -11.64 17.98
N GLY A 396 -11.18 -11.40 19.24
CA GLY A 396 -10.64 -12.16 20.38
C GLY A 396 -9.22 -11.79 20.80
N ALA A 397 -8.60 -10.77 20.18
CA ALA A 397 -7.26 -10.32 20.54
C ALA A 397 -7.14 -8.79 20.44
N ASP A 398 -7.51 -8.11 21.52
CA ASP A 398 -7.30 -6.66 21.64
C ASP A 398 -5.81 -6.33 21.58
N ARG A 399 -5.47 -5.32 20.76
CA ARG A 399 -4.09 -4.88 20.54
C ARG A 399 -3.98 -3.39 20.77
N SER A 400 -2.89 -2.96 21.39
CA SER A 400 -2.58 -1.54 21.51
C SER A 400 -1.09 -1.30 21.34
N VAL A 401 -0.73 -0.17 20.71
CA VAL A 401 0.66 0.23 20.54
C VAL A 401 0.81 1.73 20.67
N LYS A 402 1.83 2.14 21.43
CA LYS A 402 2.31 3.52 21.50
C LYS A 402 3.73 3.56 21.00
N SER A 403 4.01 4.47 20.09
CA SER A 403 5.34 4.52 19.45
C SER A 403 5.70 5.93 19.05
N LEU A 404 6.98 6.24 19.17
CA LEU A 404 7.59 7.43 18.59
C LEU A 404 8.51 7.01 17.45
N GLY A 405 8.40 7.69 16.32
CA GLY A 405 9.25 7.48 15.17
C GLY A 405 9.43 8.77 14.38
N GLY A 406 10.14 8.68 13.27
CA GLY A 406 10.34 9.87 12.45
C GLY A 406 11.50 9.74 11.48
N MET A 407 11.89 10.87 10.92
CA MET A 407 12.94 10.97 9.92
C MET A 407 13.74 12.26 10.14
N ALA A 408 15.05 12.18 9.95
CA ALA A 408 15.90 13.36 9.84
C ALA A 408 16.64 13.32 8.50
N MET A 409 16.67 14.45 7.80
CA MET A 409 17.35 14.62 6.52
C MET A 409 18.14 15.90 6.51
N LEU A 410 19.44 15.78 6.32
CA LEU A 410 20.36 16.90 6.11
C LEU A 410 20.65 17.02 4.62
N ARG A 411 20.43 18.19 4.04
CA ARG A 411 20.62 18.44 2.60
C ARG A 411 21.40 19.71 2.36
N TYR A 412 22.48 19.58 1.61
CA TYR A 412 23.22 20.69 1.01
C TYR A 412 22.89 20.76 -0.49
N SER A 413 22.47 21.92 -0.99
CA SER A 413 22.06 22.11 -2.39
C SER A 413 22.80 23.29 -3.03
N GLY A 414 24.12 23.17 -3.19
CA GLY A 414 24.95 24.17 -3.85
C GLY A 414 24.80 24.17 -5.39
N LYS A 415 25.37 25.19 -6.04
CA LYS A 415 25.30 25.33 -7.51
C LYS A 415 25.93 24.14 -8.26
N LYS A 416 27.08 23.65 -7.80
CA LYS A 416 27.82 22.56 -8.44
C LYS A 416 27.72 21.23 -7.68
N TRP A 417 27.54 21.28 -6.35
CA TRP A 417 27.57 20.13 -5.47
C TRP A 417 26.25 19.99 -4.72
N THR A 418 25.81 18.78 -4.53
CA THR A 418 24.70 18.43 -3.64
C THR A 418 25.15 17.30 -2.73
N ALA A 419 24.79 17.36 -1.46
CA ALA A 419 24.97 16.28 -0.51
C ALA A 419 23.67 16.09 0.26
N GLU A 420 23.34 14.84 0.52
CA GLU A 420 22.14 14.50 1.26
C GLU A 420 22.42 13.29 2.16
N ALA A 421 21.95 13.34 3.39
CA ALA A 421 21.97 12.22 4.31
C ALA A 421 20.60 12.15 4.99
N MET A 422 20.04 10.95 5.07
CA MET A 422 18.74 10.70 5.68
C MET A 422 18.80 9.45 6.56
N TYR A 423 18.09 9.53 7.67
CA TYR A 423 17.84 8.38 8.53
C TYR A 423 16.37 8.36 8.96
N ASN A 424 15.74 7.19 8.87
CA ASN A 424 14.40 6.91 9.34
C ASN A 424 14.46 6.16 10.68
N LEU A 425 13.87 6.74 11.71
CA LEU A 425 13.63 6.10 12.99
C LEU A 425 12.30 5.34 12.90
N PRO A 426 12.32 3.99 12.82
CA PRO A 426 11.11 3.21 12.65
C PRO A 426 10.20 3.32 13.85
N PHE A 427 8.91 3.44 13.61
CA PHE A 427 7.87 3.35 14.62
C PHE A 427 7.16 2.00 14.57
N LYS A 428 6.46 1.67 15.64
CA LYS A 428 5.59 0.50 15.71
C LYS A 428 4.17 0.88 15.28
N SER A 429 3.50 -0.05 14.62
CA SER A 429 2.08 0.05 14.24
C SER A 429 1.39 -1.31 14.42
N ILE A 430 0.08 -1.28 14.60
CA ILE A 430 -0.73 -2.50 14.58
C ILE A 430 -0.67 -3.05 13.15
N SER A 431 -0.42 -4.36 13.04
CA SER A 431 -0.50 -5.15 11.80
C SER A 431 -1.71 -6.09 11.86
N ASP A 432 -1.93 -6.84 10.78
CA ASP A 432 -3.06 -7.76 10.67
C ASP A 432 -3.11 -8.79 11.82
N ILE A 433 -1.96 -9.32 12.23
CA ILE A 433 -1.88 -10.35 13.28
C ILE A 433 -1.21 -9.89 14.58
N GLY A 434 -0.68 -8.67 14.63
CA GLY A 434 0.07 -8.23 15.83
C GLY A 434 0.52 -6.77 15.77
N VAL A 435 1.77 -6.55 16.14
CA VAL A 435 2.44 -5.25 16.11
C VAL A 435 3.68 -5.33 15.24
N SER A 436 3.75 -4.54 14.21
CA SER A 436 4.92 -4.45 13.32
C SER A 436 5.77 -3.24 13.64
N LYS A 437 7.10 -3.42 13.64
CA LYS A 437 8.09 -2.36 13.66
C LYS A 437 8.60 -2.16 12.24
N GLY A 438 8.45 -0.95 11.70
CA GLY A 438 8.87 -0.58 10.36
C GLY A 438 10.37 -0.71 10.10
N GLU A 439 10.78 -0.44 8.86
CA GLU A 439 12.18 -0.60 8.45
C GLU A 439 13.10 0.52 8.99
N ASN A 440 14.34 0.13 9.24
CA ASN A 440 15.44 1.02 9.59
C ASN A 440 16.12 1.52 8.31
N TYR A 441 15.54 2.52 7.64
CA TYR A 441 16.10 3.05 6.38
C TYR A 441 17.03 4.22 6.62
N GLY A 442 18.20 4.23 5.96
CA GLY A 442 19.10 5.35 5.95
C GLY A 442 20.00 5.34 4.71
N TYR A 443 20.39 6.52 4.26
CA TYR A 443 21.33 6.69 3.18
C TYR A 443 22.10 8.00 3.28
N PHE A 444 23.20 8.07 2.55
CA PHE A 444 23.80 9.33 2.17
C PHE A 444 24.21 9.31 0.70
N GLU A 445 24.17 10.46 0.06
CA GLU A 445 24.57 10.67 -1.33
C GLU A 445 25.33 11.97 -1.46
N PHE A 446 26.36 11.95 -2.27
CA PHE A 446 27.12 13.13 -2.68
C PHE A 446 27.14 13.18 -4.21
N ALA A 447 26.76 14.32 -4.81
CA ALA A 447 26.68 14.41 -6.25
C ALA A 447 27.19 15.77 -6.79
N ARG A 448 27.68 15.73 -8.02
CA ARG A 448 28.19 16.89 -8.76
C ARG A 448 27.36 17.12 -10.01
N ARG A 449 27.00 18.36 -10.25
CA ARG A 449 26.43 18.82 -11.51
C ARG A 449 27.56 19.24 -12.45
N ILE A 450 27.55 18.68 -13.66
CA ILE A 450 28.52 18.95 -14.73
C ILE A 450 27.75 19.62 -15.86
N GLY A 451 28.02 20.90 -16.07
CA GLY A 451 27.23 21.73 -16.98
C GLY A 451 25.77 21.88 -16.52
N LYS A 452 24.84 21.97 -17.48
CA LYS A 452 23.41 22.18 -17.22
C LYS A 452 22.63 20.86 -17.14
N ASN A 453 23.16 19.79 -17.74
CA ASN A 453 22.39 18.61 -18.11
C ASN A 453 22.81 17.34 -17.38
N LEU A 454 24.05 17.25 -16.88
CA LEU A 454 24.60 16.01 -16.30
C LEU A 454 24.76 16.16 -14.77
N ARG A 455 24.27 15.17 -14.03
CA ARG A 455 24.52 14.98 -12.59
C ARG A 455 25.10 13.59 -12.37
N ILE A 456 26.25 13.53 -11.72
CA ILE A 456 26.89 12.26 -11.31
C ILE A 456 26.98 12.27 -9.79
N GLY A 457 26.60 11.16 -9.16
CA GLY A 457 26.62 11.02 -7.72
C GLY A 457 27.07 9.63 -7.29
N ALA A 458 27.52 9.56 -6.05
CA ALA A 458 27.82 8.33 -5.35
C ALA A 458 27.29 8.43 -3.92
N GLY A 459 26.87 7.32 -3.38
CA GLY A 459 26.31 7.24 -2.05
C GLY A 459 26.25 5.82 -1.52
N MET A 460 25.62 5.68 -0.36
CA MET A 460 25.45 4.38 0.30
C MET A 460 24.08 4.33 0.97
N ARG A 461 23.40 3.17 0.83
CA ARG A 461 22.21 2.81 1.61
C ARG A 461 22.60 1.87 2.74
N TYR A 462 21.84 1.89 3.83
CA TYR A 462 22.07 1.07 5.02
C TYR A 462 23.53 1.09 5.49
N PRO A 463 24.13 2.29 5.72
CA PRO A 463 25.52 2.39 6.11
C PRO A 463 25.75 1.72 7.46
N PHE A 464 26.63 0.72 7.49
CA PHE A 464 27.06 -0.05 8.68
C PHE A 464 26.02 -0.99 9.31
N TYR A 465 24.79 -1.09 8.79
CA TYR A 465 23.74 -1.99 9.29
C TYR A 465 22.96 -2.67 8.14
N HIS A 466 22.23 -3.74 8.47
CA HIS A 466 21.38 -4.44 7.52
C HIS A 466 19.99 -3.81 7.47
N TRP A 467 19.32 -3.89 6.33
CA TRP A 467 17.90 -3.72 6.24
C TRP A 467 17.17 -4.70 7.16
N LYS A 468 16.22 -4.23 7.94
CA LYS A 468 15.51 -5.03 8.93
C LYS A 468 14.10 -4.50 9.17
N VAL A 469 13.12 -5.43 9.22
CA VAL A 469 11.75 -5.22 9.67
C VAL A 469 11.37 -6.32 10.66
N SER A 470 10.61 -6.01 11.69
CA SER A 470 10.17 -7.00 12.68
C SER A 470 8.67 -6.92 12.94
N GLU A 471 8.06 -8.05 13.27
CA GLU A 471 6.67 -8.18 13.64
C GLU A 471 6.52 -9.10 14.87
N GLU A 472 5.53 -8.83 15.72
CA GLU A 472 5.25 -9.59 16.93
C GLU A 472 3.73 -9.62 17.16
N THR A 473 3.16 -10.80 17.43
CA THR A 473 1.73 -10.93 17.76
C THR A 473 1.45 -10.41 19.17
N ALA A 474 0.23 -9.95 19.39
CA ALA A 474 -0.22 -9.54 20.70
C ALA A 474 -0.31 -10.75 21.67
N PRO A 475 0.01 -10.56 22.96
CA PRO A 475 -0.24 -11.58 23.98
C PRO A 475 -1.73 -11.95 24.04
N GLY A 476 -2.03 -13.24 24.23
CA GLY A 476 -3.40 -13.74 24.41
C GLY A 476 -4.09 -14.21 23.13
N SER A 477 -3.47 -14.12 21.96
CA SER A 477 -3.98 -14.76 20.74
C SER A 477 -3.70 -16.27 20.76
N LEU A 478 -4.48 -17.06 19.99
CA LEU A 478 -4.23 -18.50 19.78
C LEU A 478 -2.88 -18.77 19.11
N VAL A 479 -2.26 -17.73 18.59
CA VAL A 479 -0.96 -17.74 17.91
C VAL A 479 0.00 -16.82 18.66
N THR A 480 1.20 -17.28 18.89
CA THR A 480 2.34 -16.46 19.29
C THR A 480 3.33 -16.44 18.13
N MET A 481 3.66 -15.26 17.65
CA MET A 481 4.61 -15.10 16.54
C MET A 481 5.56 -13.95 16.85
N LYS A 482 6.83 -14.16 16.53
CA LYS A 482 7.81 -13.08 16.48
C LYS A 482 8.72 -13.35 15.29
N ASN A 483 8.70 -12.47 14.34
CA ASN A 483 9.57 -12.59 13.18
C ASN A 483 10.45 -11.36 12.98
N THR A 484 11.56 -11.56 12.31
CA THR A 484 12.44 -10.50 11.86
C THR A 484 12.92 -10.83 10.47
N SER A 485 12.41 -10.06 9.51
CA SER A 485 12.90 -10.09 8.13
C SER A 485 14.19 -9.28 8.03
N ARG A 486 15.20 -9.82 7.35
CA ARG A 486 16.47 -9.15 7.09
C ARG A 486 16.89 -9.34 5.63
N MET A 487 17.75 -8.45 5.15
CA MET A 487 18.38 -8.55 3.85
C MET A 487 19.87 -8.19 3.99
N THR A 488 20.70 -9.22 4.04
CA THR A 488 22.14 -9.08 4.36
C THR A 488 22.89 -8.37 3.24
N SER A 489 22.49 -8.57 1.98
CA SER A 489 23.06 -7.88 0.81
C SER A 489 22.83 -6.37 0.80
N GLN A 490 21.87 -5.85 1.59
CA GLN A 490 21.58 -4.42 1.64
C GLN A 490 22.50 -3.64 2.60
N LYS A 491 23.36 -4.31 3.37
CA LYS A 491 24.37 -3.61 4.17
C LYS A 491 25.41 -2.92 3.28
N ASN A 492 25.66 -1.63 3.54
CA ASN A 492 26.63 -0.82 2.81
C ASN A 492 26.43 -0.85 1.28
N THR A 493 25.17 -0.85 0.83
CA THR A 493 24.87 -0.85 -0.61
C THR A 493 25.35 0.43 -1.25
N VAL A 494 26.34 0.35 -2.11
CA VAL A 494 26.87 1.48 -2.88
C VAL A 494 25.86 1.87 -3.97
N ILE A 495 25.59 3.16 -4.07
CA ILE A 495 24.73 3.74 -5.11
C ILE A 495 25.61 4.62 -6.00
N LEU A 496 25.53 4.38 -7.30
CA LEU A 496 26.07 5.28 -8.32
C LEU A 496 24.89 5.90 -9.07
N THR A 497 24.84 7.21 -9.13
CA THR A 497 23.78 7.96 -9.81
C THR A 497 24.37 8.70 -10.99
N CYS A 498 23.77 8.50 -12.17
CA CYS A 498 24.06 9.29 -13.36
C CYS A 498 22.73 9.76 -13.95
N VAL A 499 22.51 11.06 -13.94
CA VAL A 499 21.28 11.68 -14.48
C VAL A 499 21.67 12.64 -15.58
N TYR A 500 21.26 12.35 -16.80
CA TYR A 500 21.41 13.26 -17.93
C TYR A 500 20.04 13.76 -18.38
N ASN A 501 19.85 15.08 -18.33
CA ASN A 501 18.62 15.71 -18.77
C ASN A 501 18.78 16.17 -20.22
N PHE A 502 17.99 15.59 -21.08
CA PHE A 502 17.93 15.94 -22.49
C PHE A 502 16.55 16.50 -22.81
N SER A 503 16.47 17.63 -23.45
CA SER A 503 15.22 18.17 -23.97
C SER A 503 15.45 18.73 -25.38
N TYR A 504 14.63 18.31 -26.30
CA TYR A 504 14.65 18.76 -27.68
C TYR A 504 13.23 19.12 -28.13
N GLY A 505 13.10 20.20 -28.92
CA GLY A 505 11.82 20.63 -29.47
C GLY A 505 11.15 21.78 -28.72
N LYS A 506 9.98 22.18 -29.20
CA LYS A 506 9.17 23.26 -28.61
C LYS A 506 8.49 22.76 -27.33
N LYS A 507 8.46 23.60 -26.28
CA LYS A 507 7.63 23.32 -25.11
C LYS A 507 6.16 23.20 -25.53
N VAL A 508 5.60 22.01 -25.36
CA VAL A 508 4.18 21.77 -25.61
C VAL A 508 3.45 21.95 -24.26
N ARG A 509 2.29 22.62 -24.27
CA ARG A 509 1.42 22.67 -23.09
C ARG A 509 0.95 21.26 -22.78
N SER A 510 1.16 20.80 -21.56
CA SER A 510 0.59 19.55 -21.07
C SER A 510 -0.88 19.73 -20.72
N VAL A 511 -1.70 18.72 -20.95
CA VAL A 511 -3.07 18.69 -20.45
C VAL A 511 -3.02 18.53 -18.94
N ASN A 512 -3.65 19.46 -18.21
CA ASN A 512 -3.86 19.30 -16.77
C ASN A 512 -5.05 18.35 -16.56
N GLN A 513 -4.75 17.07 -16.38
CA GLN A 513 -5.75 16.03 -16.17
C GLN A 513 -6.30 16.14 -14.74
N LYS A 514 -7.57 16.54 -14.60
CA LYS A 514 -8.25 16.75 -13.33
C LYS A 514 -8.76 15.46 -12.69
N ILE A 515 -9.08 14.48 -13.50
CA ILE A 515 -9.52 13.15 -13.10
C ILE A 515 -8.44 12.16 -13.51
N ARG A 516 -8.00 11.33 -12.58
CA ARG A 516 -7.08 10.23 -12.87
C ARG A 516 -7.60 9.00 -12.16
N ASN A 517 -8.06 8.05 -12.93
CA ASN A 517 -8.45 6.74 -12.45
C ASN A 517 -7.42 5.71 -12.88
N ALA A 518 -7.20 4.73 -12.05
CA ALA A 518 -6.41 3.56 -12.39
C ALA A 518 -6.95 2.38 -11.60
N ASP A 519 -7.08 1.25 -12.27
CA ASP A 519 -7.17 -0.03 -11.60
C ASP A 519 -5.77 -0.62 -11.57
N ILE A 520 -5.10 -0.51 -10.43
CA ILE A 520 -3.68 -0.83 -10.27
C ILE A 520 -3.44 -2.17 -9.56
N ASP A 521 -4.51 -2.82 -9.11
CA ASP A 521 -4.45 -4.09 -8.39
C ASP A 521 -5.29 -5.15 -9.09
N SER A 522 -4.69 -6.32 -9.35
CA SER A 522 -5.45 -7.48 -9.82
C SER A 522 -6.53 -7.87 -8.80
N GLY A 523 -6.24 -7.69 -7.52
CA GLY A 523 -7.07 -8.15 -6.42
C GLY A 523 -7.07 -9.68 -6.25
N LEU A 524 -6.34 -10.41 -7.12
CA LEU A 524 -6.28 -11.87 -7.22
C LEU A 524 -5.12 -12.46 -6.43
#